data_345e6881b2291b76510155ef27585e61
#
_entry.id   345e6881b2291b76510155ef27585e61
#
_cell.length_a   1.000
_cell.length_b   1.000
_cell.length_c   1.000
_cell.angle_alpha   90.00
_cell.angle_beta   90.00
_cell.angle_gamma   90.00
#
_symmetry.space_group_name_H-M   'P 1'
#
loop_
_entity.id
_entity.type
_entity.pdbx_description
1 polymer ?
#
loop_
_entity_poly.entity_id
_entity_poly.type
_entity_poly.pdbx_seq_one_letter_code
_entity_poly.pdbx_strand_id
1 'polypeptide(L)'
;EPYTHCSIKCLGVFLAFWILLSPNFGLAQREIKPCQQEPAFIRTLGYDPLWTALSTSEKTYVGISLIAFEKKIGQISPTAQTPKIEIYQHPSWKTAGYLSTISFDRFGNVYAVPAPLISMLYNRTEKLNTIYKIDANNGELNEWINLPFAAKPSSQNPYGLLGINYDCQDHFLVASTVSGSDRYHERGIIYLINPTTKKSTDSIKNFDAMGLGFGIDESNKKRLYYGSARTGNIFSVIVNSKGKIEKKTIRKELSLEGYGPRGDDKARKIKFSGNQLLVSGTAFNYNLQAASEKPETLYTFIWLAKEKKWGLINYN
;
A
#
# COMPACT_ATOMS: atom_id res chain seq x y z
N GLU A 1 47.96 -52.23 -36.17
CA GLU A 1 48.13 -53.42 -35.28
C GLU A 1 49.30 -53.21 -34.33
N PRO A 2 49.29 -53.75 -33.11
CA PRO A 2 48.21 -54.18 -32.26
C PRO A 2 48.21 -53.52 -30.85
N TYR A 3 47.14 -53.78 -30.12
CA TYR A 3 46.85 -53.55 -28.72
C TYR A 3 47.97 -53.85 -27.72
N THR A 4 48.10 -52.99 -26.68
CA THR A 4 48.54 -53.40 -25.35
C THR A 4 47.75 -52.68 -24.25
N HIS A 5 47.07 -53.49 -23.44
CA HIS A 5 46.43 -53.13 -22.17
C HIS A 5 47.44 -52.55 -21.20
N CYS A 6 47.09 -51.44 -20.59
CA CYS A 6 47.75 -51.02 -19.36
C CYS A 6 46.68 -50.78 -18.28
N SER A 7 46.72 -51.65 -17.31
CA SER A 7 45.87 -51.66 -16.13
C SER A 7 46.42 -50.65 -15.12
N ILE A 8 45.72 -49.53 -14.88
CA ILE A 8 46.08 -48.60 -13.82
C ILE A 8 45.02 -48.71 -12.74
N LYS A 9 45.47 -49.20 -11.61
CA LYS A 9 44.69 -49.19 -10.33
C LYS A 9 44.42 -47.76 -9.93
N CYS A 10 43.17 -47.32 -10.03
CA CYS A 10 42.74 -46.07 -9.43
C CYS A 10 42.60 -46.25 -7.94
N LEU A 11 43.49 -45.61 -7.23
CA LEU A 11 43.43 -45.37 -5.80
C LEU A 11 42.26 -44.41 -5.52
N GLY A 12 41.23 -44.90 -4.83
CA GLY A 12 40.08 -44.09 -4.48
C GLY A 12 40.45 -43.04 -3.42
N VAL A 13 40.53 -41.79 -3.83
CA VAL A 13 40.57 -40.65 -2.93
C VAL A 13 39.10 -40.32 -2.62
N PHE A 14 38.61 -40.73 -1.43
CA PHE A 14 37.37 -40.24 -0.87
C PHE A 14 37.58 -38.76 -0.51
N LEU A 15 37.26 -37.84 -1.42
CA LEU A 15 37.02 -36.45 -1.11
C LEU A 15 35.69 -36.38 -0.38
N ALA A 16 35.73 -36.35 0.95
CA ALA A 16 34.61 -35.99 1.77
C ALA A 16 34.20 -34.56 1.43
N PHE A 17 33.18 -34.41 0.61
CA PHE A 17 32.50 -33.18 0.35
C PHE A 17 31.78 -32.78 1.67
N TRP A 18 32.47 -31.98 2.48
CA TRP A 18 31.82 -31.24 3.54
C TRP A 18 30.90 -30.24 2.87
N ILE A 19 29.65 -30.63 2.65
CA ILE A 19 28.56 -29.69 2.43
C ILE A 19 28.51 -28.89 3.71
N LEU A 20 29.13 -27.73 3.70
CA LEU A 20 28.85 -26.67 4.64
C LEU A 20 27.35 -26.37 4.48
N LEU A 21 26.54 -27.02 5.31
CA LEU A 21 25.20 -26.58 5.67
C LEU A 21 25.38 -25.18 6.30
N SER A 22 25.57 -24.16 5.46
CA SER A 22 25.29 -22.81 5.87
C SER A 22 23.84 -22.86 6.39
N PRO A 23 23.58 -22.54 7.66
CA PRO A 23 22.20 -22.37 8.09
C PRO A 23 21.64 -21.29 7.16
N ASN A 24 20.78 -21.68 6.24
CA ASN A 24 19.86 -20.77 5.63
C ASN A 24 19.07 -20.17 6.79
N PHE A 25 19.58 -19.09 7.35
CA PHE A 25 18.77 -18.16 8.11
C PHE A 25 17.73 -17.67 7.10
N GLY A 26 16.65 -18.43 6.97
CA GLY A 26 15.51 -18.03 6.20
C GLY A 26 15.13 -16.66 6.74
N LEU A 27 15.42 -15.62 5.94
CA LEU A 27 15.03 -14.27 6.26
C LEU A 27 13.53 -14.34 6.52
N ALA A 28 13.12 -14.14 7.76
CA ALA A 28 11.73 -14.28 8.17
C ALA A 28 10.89 -13.39 7.26
N GLN A 29 9.97 -14.02 6.51
CA GLN A 29 9.09 -13.30 5.62
C GLN A 29 8.21 -12.37 6.46
N ARG A 30 8.31 -11.07 6.20
CA ARG A 30 7.56 -10.02 6.93
C ARG A 30 6.29 -9.59 6.19
N GLU A 31 6.12 -10.09 4.98
CA GLU A 31 4.98 -9.79 4.13
C GLU A 31 3.74 -10.56 4.56
N ILE A 32 2.64 -9.85 4.71
CA ILE A 32 1.31 -10.44 4.69
C ILE A 32 0.87 -10.44 3.22
N LYS A 33 0.57 -11.61 2.68
CA LYS A 33 0.15 -11.74 1.27
C LYS A 33 -1.04 -10.81 1.01
N PRO A 34 -0.96 -9.94 0.00
CA PRO A 34 -2.08 -9.10 -0.39
C PRO A 34 -3.25 -9.96 -0.89
N CYS A 35 -4.43 -9.39 -0.94
CA CYS A 35 -5.56 -10.02 -1.60
C CYS A 35 -5.24 -10.17 -3.10
N GLN A 36 -5.41 -11.38 -3.62
CA GLN A 36 -5.07 -11.71 -4.99
C GLN A 36 -6.30 -11.78 -5.91
N GLN A 37 -7.49 -11.66 -5.33
CA GLN A 37 -8.72 -11.72 -6.10
C GLN A 37 -8.88 -10.45 -6.93
N GLU A 38 -8.89 -10.63 -8.23
CA GLU A 38 -9.14 -9.55 -9.19
C GLU A 38 -10.63 -9.27 -9.31
N PRO A 39 -11.03 -8.01 -9.55
CA PRO A 39 -12.44 -7.69 -9.80
C PRO A 39 -12.96 -8.41 -11.04
N ALA A 40 -14.05 -9.16 -10.87
CA ALA A 40 -14.64 -9.95 -11.96
C ALA A 40 -15.15 -9.09 -13.13
N PHE A 41 -15.59 -7.85 -12.83
CA PHE A 41 -16.07 -6.94 -13.88
C PHE A 41 -15.02 -6.64 -14.95
N ILE A 42 -13.71 -6.72 -14.64
CA ILE A 42 -12.64 -6.50 -15.61
C ILE A 42 -12.76 -7.50 -16.76
N ARG A 43 -12.98 -8.79 -16.44
CA ARG A 43 -13.20 -9.83 -17.44
C ARG A 43 -14.53 -9.68 -18.17
N THR A 44 -15.57 -9.24 -17.48
CA THR A 44 -16.89 -8.97 -18.07
C THR A 44 -16.83 -7.85 -19.11
N LEU A 45 -15.92 -6.87 -18.91
CA LEU A 45 -15.64 -5.82 -19.89
C LEU A 45 -14.77 -6.29 -21.07
N GLY A 46 -14.30 -7.53 -21.06
CA GLY A 46 -13.44 -8.10 -22.12
C GLY A 46 -11.94 -7.84 -21.93
N TYR A 47 -11.52 -7.31 -20.76
CA TYR A 47 -10.11 -7.07 -20.47
C TYR A 47 -9.46 -8.28 -19.77
N ASP A 48 -8.16 -8.46 -20.00
CA ASP A 48 -7.35 -9.41 -19.25
C ASP A 48 -6.78 -8.70 -17.99
N PRO A 49 -7.15 -9.14 -16.77
CA PRO A 49 -6.68 -8.52 -15.54
C PRO A 49 -5.16 -8.43 -15.39
N LEU A 50 -4.41 -9.36 -15.99
CA LEU A 50 -2.94 -9.32 -15.99
C LEU A 50 -2.36 -8.11 -16.73
N TRP A 51 -3.15 -7.51 -17.62
CA TRP A 51 -2.77 -6.36 -18.46
C TRP A 51 -3.61 -5.13 -18.16
N THR A 52 -4.17 -5.05 -16.97
CA THR A 52 -4.96 -3.91 -16.52
C THR A 52 -4.48 -3.39 -15.17
N ALA A 53 -4.76 -2.12 -14.91
CA ALA A 53 -4.54 -1.50 -13.61
C ALA A 53 -5.67 -0.53 -13.29
N LEU A 54 -6.14 -0.52 -12.06
CA LEU A 54 -6.99 0.55 -11.54
C LEU A 54 -6.10 1.69 -11.05
N SER A 55 -6.35 2.91 -11.52
CA SER A 55 -5.56 4.09 -11.20
C SER A 55 -6.43 5.23 -10.71
N THR A 56 -5.95 5.93 -9.70
CA THR A 56 -6.50 7.20 -9.20
C THR A 56 -5.59 8.38 -9.53
N SER A 57 -4.44 8.13 -10.16
CA SER A 57 -3.41 9.15 -10.41
C SER A 57 -3.62 9.95 -11.69
N GLU A 58 -4.53 9.51 -12.56
CA GLU A 58 -4.82 10.20 -13.82
C GLU A 58 -5.61 11.48 -13.59
N LYS A 59 -4.90 12.61 -13.50
CA LYS A 59 -5.50 13.94 -13.23
C LYS A 59 -6.58 14.35 -14.24
N THR A 60 -6.55 13.79 -15.43
CA THR A 60 -7.54 14.04 -16.49
C THR A 60 -8.91 13.41 -16.20
N TYR A 61 -8.96 12.39 -15.35
CA TYR A 61 -10.16 11.64 -15.05
C TYR A 61 -10.57 11.81 -13.60
N VAL A 62 -11.78 12.34 -13.39
CA VAL A 62 -12.39 12.40 -12.06
C VAL A 62 -12.77 10.99 -11.63
N GLY A 63 -12.41 10.60 -10.42
CA GLY A 63 -12.69 9.29 -9.85
C GLY A 63 -11.55 8.31 -10.04
N ILE A 64 -11.88 7.12 -10.50
CA ILE A 64 -10.94 6.03 -10.81
C ILE A 64 -10.98 5.70 -12.30
N SER A 65 -9.89 5.19 -12.82
CA SER A 65 -9.77 4.73 -14.21
C SER A 65 -9.27 3.29 -14.23
N LEU A 66 -9.78 2.49 -15.17
CA LEU A 66 -9.19 1.21 -15.55
C LEU A 66 -8.30 1.46 -16.77
N ILE A 67 -7.02 1.21 -16.62
CA ILE A 67 -6.02 1.31 -17.68
C ILE A 67 -5.78 -0.08 -18.21
N ALA A 68 -6.06 -0.32 -19.49
CA ALA A 68 -5.81 -1.57 -20.16
C ALA A 68 -4.66 -1.43 -21.16
N PHE A 69 -3.71 -2.33 -21.09
CA PHE A 69 -2.58 -2.41 -22.02
C PHE A 69 -2.87 -3.47 -23.08
N GLU A 70 -2.76 -3.09 -24.36
CA GLU A 70 -2.97 -4.03 -25.46
C GLU A 70 -1.92 -5.15 -25.38
N LYS A 71 -2.38 -6.40 -25.18
CA LYS A 71 -1.53 -7.57 -25.26
C LYS A 71 -1.24 -7.88 -26.72
N LYS A 72 -0.05 -7.60 -27.22
CA LYS A 72 0.41 -8.14 -28.49
C LYS A 72 0.76 -9.63 -28.31
N ILE A 73 -0.20 -10.51 -28.59
CA ILE A 73 0.03 -11.94 -28.66
C ILE A 73 0.96 -12.22 -29.83
N GLY A 74 2.16 -12.70 -29.55
CA GLY A 74 3.04 -13.37 -30.51
C GLY A 74 3.96 -12.50 -31.36
N GLN A 75 4.22 -11.24 -31.05
CA GLN A 75 5.26 -10.45 -31.73
C GLN A 75 6.35 -10.02 -30.77
N ILE A 76 7.46 -10.75 -30.77
CA ILE A 76 8.77 -10.19 -30.46
C ILE A 76 9.16 -9.37 -31.69
N SER A 77 8.68 -8.13 -31.75
CA SER A 77 9.11 -7.20 -32.80
C SER A 77 10.19 -6.29 -32.22
N PRO A 78 11.35 -6.17 -32.88
CA PRO A 78 12.43 -5.31 -32.41
C PRO A 78 12.15 -3.80 -32.56
N THR A 79 11.02 -3.41 -33.11
CA THR A 79 10.58 -2.02 -33.17
C THR A 79 9.61 -1.77 -32.01
N ALA A 80 10.09 -1.09 -30.97
CA ALA A 80 9.31 -0.66 -29.81
C ALA A 80 8.20 0.34 -30.23
N GLN A 81 7.09 -0.19 -30.72
CA GLN A 81 5.87 0.61 -30.77
C GLN A 81 5.34 0.72 -29.34
N THR A 82 5.09 1.94 -28.90
CA THR A 82 4.43 2.22 -27.61
C THR A 82 3.17 1.35 -27.52
N PRO A 83 2.97 0.58 -26.44
CA PRO A 83 1.77 -0.23 -26.31
C PRO A 83 0.54 0.68 -26.35
N LYS A 84 -0.46 0.30 -27.13
CA LYS A 84 -1.73 1.02 -27.15
C LYS A 84 -2.37 0.90 -25.76
N ILE A 85 -2.71 2.05 -25.17
CA ILE A 85 -3.37 2.14 -23.86
C ILE A 85 -4.83 2.48 -24.12
N GLU A 86 -5.72 1.70 -23.54
CA GLU A 86 -7.15 1.99 -23.48
C GLU A 86 -7.52 2.37 -22.05
N ILE A 87 -8.37 3.39 -21.92
CA ILE A 87 -8.82 3.88 -20.61
C ILE A 87 -10.34 3.73 -20.55
N TYR A 88 -10.80 3.01 -19.54
CA TYR A 88 -12.21 2.83 -19.27
C TYR A 88 -12.59 3.49 -17.94
N GLN A 89 -13.76 4.11 -17.91
CA GLN A 89 -14.41 4.60 -16.70
C GLN A 89 -15.86 4.15 -16.65
N HIS A 90 -16.22 3.44 -15.58
CA HIS A 90 -17.66 3.19 -15.32
C HIS A 90 -18.37 4.52 -15.01
N PRO A 91 -19.63 4.72 -15.47
CA PRO A 91 -20.39 5.97 -15.25
C PRO A 91 -20.44 6.42 -13.79
N SER A 92 -20.56 5.48 -12.84
CA SER A 92 -20.61 5.78 -11.40
C SER A 92 -19.28 6.25 -10.80
N TRP A 93 -18.13 6.03 -11.47
CA TRP A 93 -16.83 6.33 -10.86
C TRP A 93 -16.55 7.82 -10.69
N LYS A 94 -17.25 8.65 -11.43
CA LYS A 94 -17.11 10.12 -11.35
C LYS A 94 -17.84 10.73 -10.14
N THR A 95 -18.81 10.01 -9.57
CA THR A 95 -19.66 10.55 -8.50
C THR A 95 -18.94 10.75 -7.17
N ALA A 96 -17.82 10.05 -6.97
CA ALA A 96 -16.99 10.16 -5.77
C ALA A 96 -16.04 11.36 -5.77
N GLY A 97 -15.96 12.11 -6.87
CA GLY A 97 -14.91 13.11 -7.06
C GLY A 97 -13.54 12.46 -7.27
N TYR A 98 -12.48 13.22 -7.06
CA TYR A 98 -11.12 12.68 -7.13
C TYR A 98 -10.83 11.73 -5.97
N LEU A 99 -10.20 10.61 -6.28
CA LEU A 99 -9.84 9.55 -5.33
C LEU A 99 -8.32 9.46 -5.18
N SER A 100 -7.89 8.98 -4.02
CA SER A 100 -6.49 8.81 -3.67
C SER A 100 -6.14 7.32 -3.59
N THR A 101 -5.87 6.82 -2.40
CA THR A 101 -5.46 5.45 -2.16
C THR A 101 -6.61 4.47 -2.38
N ILE A 102 -6.30 3.31 -2.96
CA ILE A 102 -7.23 2.20 -3.13
C ILE A 102 -6.70 0.94 -2.43
N SER A 103 -7.60 0.06 -2.06
CA SER A 103 -7.28 -1.27 -1.51
C SER A 103 -8.31 -2.30 -1.95
N PHE A 104 -7.86 -3.55 -2.12
CA PHE A 104 -8.70 -4.66 -2.58
C PHE A 104 -9.04 -5.58 -1.42
N ASP A 105 -10.24 -6.13 -1.41
CA ASP A 105 -10.59 -7.20 -0.48
C ASP A 105 -10.43 -8.59 -1.12
N ARG A 106 -10.65 -9.63 -0.33
CA ARG A 106 -10.55 -11.02 -0.78
C ARG A 106 -11.59 -11.44 -1.82
N PHE A 107 -12.60 -10.62 -2.06
CA PHE A 107 -13.64 -10.88 -3.06
C PHE A 107 -13.44 -10.06 -4.34
N GLY A 108 -12.37 -9.27 -4.41
CA GLY A 108 -12.07 -8.38 -5.52
C GLY A 108 -12.82 -7.05 -5.50
N ASN A 109 -13.53 -6.73 -4.42
CA ASN A 109 -14.06 -5.38 -4.27
C ASN A 109 -12.92 -4.38 -4.05
N VAL A 110 -13.12 -3.15 -4.52
CA VAL A 110 -12.13 -2.08 -4.39
C VAL A 110 -12.67 -1.01 -3.45
N TYR A 111 -11.90 -0.66 -2.43
CA TYR A 111 -12.19 0.45 -1.54
C TYR A 111 -11.30 1.63 -1.90
N ALA A 112 -11.88 2.83 -1.90
CA ALA A 112 -11.18 4.06 -2.25
C ALA A 112 -11.56 5.21 -1.30
N VAL A 113 -10.63 6.16 -1.16
CA VAL A 113 -10.82 7.34 -0.30
C VAL A 113 -10.65 8.63 -1.11
N PRO A 114 -11.30 9.74 -0.71
CA PRO A 114 -11.26 11.01 -1.43
C PRO A 114 -9.87 11.63 -1.52
N ALA A 115 -9.63 12.42 -2.57
CA ALA A 115 -8.42 13.20 -2.77
C ALA A 115 -8.76 14.67 -3.12
N PRO A 116 -8.99 15.54 -2.14
CA PRO A 116 -9.37 16.94 -2.39
C PRO A 116 -8.25 17.79 -3.00
N LEU A 117 -7.05 17.24 -3.15
CA LEU A 117 -5.86 17.93 -3.69
C LEU A 117 -6.06 18.58 -5.06
N ILE A 118 -6.91 17.97 -5.91
CA ILE A 118 -7.05 18.40 -7.31
C ILE A 118 -8.16 19.44 -7.44
N SER A 119 -9.29 19.24 -6.76
CA SER A 119 -10.42 20.15 -6.82
C SER A 119 -11.37 19.95 -5.65
N MET A 120 -11.67 21.02 -4.92
CA MET A 120 -12.73 21.03 -3.92
C MET A 120 -14.12 21.05 -4.54
N LEU A 121 -14.25 21.42 -5.81
CA LEU A 121 -15.53 21.39 -6.53
C LEU A 121 -16.09 19.96 -6.65
N TYR A 122 -15.22 18.99 -6.88
CA TYR A 122 -15.60 17.59 -7.04
C TYR A 122 -15.57 16.81 -5.69
N ASN A 123 -14.81 17.30 -4.70
CA ASN A 123 -14.68 16.66 -3.40
C ASN A 123 -15.36 17.50 -2.32
N ARG A 124 -16.66 17.29 -2.15
CA ARG A 124 -17.46 18.01 -1.14
C ARG A 124 -16.97 17.72 0.27
N THR A 125 -16.90 18.78 1.10
CA THR A 125 -16.31 18.67 2.44
C THR A 125 -17.00 17.65 3.35
N GLU A 126 -18.31 17.48 3.22
CA GLU A 126 -19.08 16.50 3.98
C GLU A 126 -18.80 15.04 3.58
N LYS A 127 -18.14 14.82 2.43
CA LYS A 127 -17.79 13.49 1.91
C LYS A 127 -16.33 13.11 2.13
N LEU A 128 -15.53 13.96 2.72
CA LEU A 128 -14.09 13.71 2.87
C LEU A 128 -13.74 12.51 3.78
N ASN A 129 -14.66 12.08 4.65
CA ASN A 129 -14.54 10.86 5.45
C ASN A 129 -15.38 9.69 4.91
N THR A 130 -15.82 9.75 3.66
CA THR A 130 -16.53 8.67 3.00
C THR A 130 -15.55 7.69 2.38
N ILE A 131 -15.68 6.41 2.72
CA ILE A 131 -15.05 5.32 1.99
C ILE A 131 -16.02 4.88 0.90
N TYR A 132 -15.53 4.84 -0.33
CA TYR A 132 -16.26 4.34 -1.49
C TYR A 132 -15.88 2.89 -1.76
N LYS A 133 -16.82 2.12 -2.31
CA LYS A 133 -16.59 0.73 -2.70
C LYS A 133 -17.02 0.51 -4.15
N ILE A 134 -16.16 -0.11 -4.93
CA ILE A 134 -16.49 -0.66 -6.25
C ILE A 134 -16.83 -2.14 -6.06
N ASP A 135 -18.00 -2.55 -6.52
CA ASP A 135 -18.42 -3.93 -6.49
C ASP A 135 -17.60 -4.77 -7.49
N ALA A 136 -17.14 -5.93 -7.03
CA ALA A 136 -16.27 -6.81 -7.82
C ALA A 136 -16.95 -7.37 -9.07
N ASN A 137 -18.28 -7.52 -9.07
CA ASN A 137 -19.00 -8.20 -10.15
C ASN A 137 -19.42 -7.25 -11.26
N ASN A 138 -19.97 -6.07 -10.90
CA ASN A 138 -20.55 -5.14 -11.88
C ASN A 138 -19.72 -3.86 -12.08
N GLY A 139 -18.70 -3.61 -11.23
CA GLY A 139 -17.86 -2.42 -11.30
C GLY A 139 -18.54 -1.14 -10.81
N GLU A 140 -19.73 -1.21 -10.22
CA GLU A 140 -20.44 -0.04 -9.73
C GLU A 140 -19.78 0.52 -8.47
N LEU A 141 -19.54 1.83 -8.42
CA LEU A 141 -19.00 2.54 -7.27
C LEU A 141 -20.14 3.16 -6.48
N ASN A 142 -20.15 2.86 -5.17
CA ASN A 142 -21.11 3.38 -4.22
C ASN A 142 -20.42 3.90 -2.95
N GLU A 143 -21.08 4.81 -2.24
CA GLU A 143 -20.70 5.16 -0.88
C GLU A 143 -20.88 3.93 0.02
N TRP A 144 -19.79 3.52 0.67
CA TRP A 144 -19.81 2.32 1.50
C TRP A 144 -20.04 2.64 2.98
N ILE A 145 -19.28 3.61 3.51
CA ILE A 145 -19.41 4.11 4.88
C ILE A 145 -18.94 5.55 4.96
N ASN A 146 -19.60 6.37 5.75
CA ASN A 146 -19.14 7.69 6.14
C ASN A 146 -18.67 7.64 7.59
N LEU A 147 -17.37 7.86 7.81
CA LEU A 147 -16.77 7.85 9.14
C LEU A 147 -16.96 9.22 9.81
N PRO A 148 -17.13 9.26 11.14
CA PRO A 148 -17.30 10.52 11.84
C PRO A 148 -16.04 11.40 11.70
N PHE A 149 -16.24 12.70 11.65
CA PHE A 149 -15.17 13.68 11.75
C PHE A 149 -14.78 13.89 13.22
N ALA A 150 -13.48 14.01 13.49
CA ALA A 150 -13.01 14.50 14.80
C ALA A 150 -13.40 15.98 15.02
N ALA A 151 -13.34 16.79 13.95
CA ALA A 151 -13.92 18.13 13.85
C ALA A 151 -14.27 18.39 12.37
N LYS A 152 -15.15 19.36 12.11
CA LYS A 152 -15.56 19.71 10.74
C LYS A 152 -14.33 20.16 9.91
N PRO A 153 -14.23 19.72 8.64
CA PRO A 153 -13.21 20.23 7.73
C PRO A 153 -13.28 21.76 7.61
N SER A 154 -12.14 22.38 7.39
CA SER A 154 -12.01 23.83 7.25
C SER A 154 -11.13 24.19 6.06
N SER A 155 -11.07 25.47 5.70
CA SER A 155 -10.13 25.96 4.69
C SER A 155 -8.66 25.76 5.08
N GLN A 156 -8.37 25.61 6.36
CA GLN A 156 -7.02 25.34 6.87
C GLN A 156 -6.65 23.86 6.78
N ASN A 157 -7.63 22.96 6.77
CA ASN A 157 -7.44 21.55 6.54
C ASN A 157 -8.66 20.99 5.77
N PRO A 158 -8.58 20.95 4.44
CA PRO A 158 -9.64 20.41 3.58
C PRO A 158 -9.54 18.89 3.42
N TYR A 159 -8.69 18.20 4.19
CA TYR A 159 -8.52 16.76 4.10
C TYR A 159 -9.41 16.02 5.09
N GLY A 160 -9.82 14.84 4.70
CA GLY A 160 -10.43 13.82 5.53
C GLY A 160 -9.57 12.56 5.55
N LEU A 161 -10.06 11.49 4.92
CA LEU A 161 -9.33 10.24 4.77
C LEU A 161 -8.09 10.43 3.89
N LEU A 162 -6.95 9.88 4.33
CA LEU A 162 -5.70 9.88 3.59
C LEU A 162 -5.21 8.47 3.24
N GLY A 163 -5.45 7.52 4.11
CA GLY A 163 -4.97 6.14 3.95
C GLY A 163 -6.08 5.12 4.05
N ILE A 164 -5.94 4.02 3.30
CA ILE A 164 -6.78 2.85 3.37
C ILE A 164 -5.95 1.60 3.07
N ASN A 165 -6.20 0.52 3.80
CA ASN A 165 -5.60 -0.78 3.52
C ASN A 165 -6.53 -1.89 4.02
N TYR A 166 -6.53 -3.03 3.33
CA TYR A 166 -7.30 -4.20 3.72
C TYR A 166 -6.37 -5.32 4.19
N ASP A 167 -6.67 -5.87 5.35
CA ASP A 167 -6.01 -7.04 5.90
C ASP A 167 -6.62 -8.32 5.34
N CYS A 168 -5.93 -8.96 4.41
CA CYS A 168 -6.40 -10.20 3.78
C CYS A 168 -6.30 -11.43 4.67
N GLN A 169 -5.56 -11.36 5.77
CA GLN A 169 -5.42 -12.47 6.70
C GLN A 169 -6.64 -12.59 7.63
N ASP A 170 -7.02 -11.48 8.28
CA ASP A 170 -8.09 -11.47 9.29
C ASP A 170 -9.32 -10.65 8.87
N HIS A 171 -9.31 -10.13 7.64
CA HIS A 171 -10.44 -9.47 6.99
C HIS A 171 -10.94 -8.20 7.69
N PHE A 172 -10.02 -7.28 7.95
CA PHE A 172 -10.32 -5.93 8.42
C PHE A 172 -9.94 -4.89 7.39
N LEU A 173 -10.70 -3.81 7.35
CA LEU A 173 -10.32 -2.60 6.66
C LEU A 173 -9.72 -1.63 7.68
N VAL A 174 -8.57 -1.06 7.39
CA VAL A 174 -8.01 0.05 8.16
C VAL A 174 -8.08 1.33 7.33
N ALA A 175 -8.51 2.42 7.94
CA ALA A 175 -8.56 3.73 7.30
C ALA A 175 -8.08 4.80 8.26
N SER A 176 -7.37 5.81 7.73
CA SER A 176 -6.88 6.94 8.51
C SER A 176 -7.45 8.25 8.00
N THR A 177 -7.86 9.11 8.92
CA THR A 177 -8.32 10.47 8.63
C THR A 177 -7.52 11.49 9.41
N VAL A 178 -7.28 12.65 8.80
CA VAL A 178 -6.70 13.82 9.44
C VAL A 178 -7.73 14.95 9.63
N SER A 179 -9.00 14.64 9.44
CA SER A 179 -10.07 15.63 9.53
C SER A 179 -10.10 16.30 10.92
N GLY A 180 -10.16 17.62 10.90
CA GLY A 180 -10.15 18.42 12.12
C GLY A 180 -8.78 18.68 12.72
N SER A 181 -7.72 18.10 12.18
CA SER A 181 -6.34 18.48 12.51
C SER A 181 -5.99 19.81 11.84
N ASP A 182 -5.06 20.51 12.44
CA ASP A 182 -4.46 21.71 11.88
C ASP A 182 -2.95 21.74 12.18
N ARG A 183 -2.29 22.83 11.85
CA ARG A 183 -0.85 22.98 12.08
C ARG A 183 -0.45 22.77 13.55
N TYR A 184 -1.35 23.04 14.49
CA TYR A 184 -1.06 23.05 15.94
C TYR A 184 -1.70 21.87 16.68
N HIS A 185 -2.80 21.33 16.16
CA HIS A 185 -3.60 20.31 16.84
C HIS A 185 -3.67 19.03 16.02
N GLU A 186 -3.25 17.93 16.60
CA GLU A 186 -3.35 16.59 16.04
C GLU A 186 -4.64 15.92 16.53
N ARG A 187 -5.58 15.68 15.60
CA ARG A 187 -6.90 15.11 15.90
C ARG A 187 -7.25 13.91 15.03
N GLY A 188 -6.29 13.48 14.21
CA GLY A 188 -6.48 12.35 13.32
C GLY A 188 -6.89 11.06 14.03
N ILE A 189 -7.49 10.17 13.28
CA ILE A 189 -7.97 8.89 13.80
C ILE A 189 -7.62 7.80 12.78
N ILE A 190 -7.07 6.69 13.28
CA ILE A 190 -6.93 5.44 12.52
C ILE A 190 -8.05 4.52 12.98
N TYR A 191 -8.93 4.10 12.08
CA TYR A 191 -10.04 3.19 12.34
C TYR A 191 -9.69 1.79 11.86
N LEU A 192 -9.96 0.76 12.68
CA LEU A 192 -10.10 -0.61 12.24
C LEU A 192 -11.59 -0.89 12.06
N ILE A 193 -11.97 -1.38 10.89
CA ILE A 193 -13.38 -1.52 10.49
C ILE A 193 -13.62 -2.98 10.10
N ASN A 194 -14.67 -3.56 10.67
CA ASN A 194 -15.17 -4.86 10.20
C ASN A 194 -16.00 -4.63 8.91
N PRO A 195 -15.58 -5.17 7.76
CA PRO A 195 -16.24 -4.89 6.49
C PRO A 195 -17.64 -5.49 6.37
N THR A 196 -17.95 -6.53 7.14
CA THR A 196 -19.29 -7.16 7.13
C THR A 196 -20.30 -6.32 7.92
N THR A 197 -19.91 -5.85 9.10
CA THR A 197 -20.82 -5.06 9.96
C THR A 197 -20.76 -3.56 9.67
N LYS A 198 -19.76 -3.11 8.91
CA LYS A 198 -19.44 -1.70 8.65
C LYS A 198 -19.23 -0.88 9.93
N LYS A 199 -18.78 -1.52 11.00
CA LYS A 199 -18.51 -0.87 12.29
C LYS A 199 -17.04 -0.85 12.61
N SER A 200 -16.58 0.25 13.23
CA SER A 200 -15.24 0.28 13.80
C SER A 200 -15.15 -0.70 14.97
N THR A 201 -14.13 -1.55 14.92
CA THR A 201 -13.83 -2.52 15.98
C THR A 201 -12.90 -1.92 17.04
N ASP A 202 -12.00 -1.02 16.59
CA ASP A 202 -11.08 -0.27 17.44
C ASP A 202 -10.53 0.96 16.72
N SER A 203 -9.80 1.82 17.42
CA SER A 203 -9.19 3.03 16.83
C SER A 203 -7.97 3.54 17.61
N ILE A 204 -7.08 4.25 16.89
CA ILE A 204 -6.05 5.11 17.47
C ILE A 204 -6.50 6.55 17.23
N LYS A 205 -6.63 7.32 18.29
CA LYS A 205 -7.04 8.73 18.24
C LYS A 205 -5.85 9.66 18.44
N ASN A 206 -6.02 10.91 17.99
CA ASN A 206 -5.01 11.96 18.10
C ASN A 206 -3.69 11.56 17.42
N PHE A 207 -3.82 11.00 16.22
CA PHE A 207 -2.69 10.67 15.38
C PHE A 207 -3.05 10.87 13.91
N ASP A 208 -2.33 11.76 13.24
CA ASP A 208 -2.49 12.05 11.83
C ASP A 208 -1.68 11.04 11.01
N ALA A 209 -2.32 9.98 10.54
CA ALA A 209 -1.69 8.96 9.71
C ALA A 209 -2.00 9.15 8.23
N MET A 210 -1.01 8.81 7.38
CA MET A 210 -1.10 8.84 5.93
C MET A 210 -1.03 7.44 5.33
N GLY A 211 0.16 6.85 5.28
CA GLY A 211 0.38 5.50 4.79
C GLY A 211 0.00 4.45 5.82
N LEU A 212 -0.63 3.39 5.37
CA LEU A 212 -1.04 2.24 6.19
C LEU A 212 -0.57 0.95 5.53
N GLY A 213 -0.05 0.00 6.31
CA GLY A 213 0.37 -1.31 5.81
C GLY A 213 0.37 -2.36 6.91
N PHE A 214 0.14 -3.62 6.56
CA PHE A 214 0.28 -4.73 7.50
C PHE A 214 1.53 -5.54 7.22
N GLY A 215 2.22 -5.95 8.28
CA GLY A 215 3.40 -6.80 8.23
C GLY A 215 3.50 -7.71 9.45
N ILE A 216 4.45 -8.63 9.39
CA ILE A 216 4.76 -9.57 10.49
C ILE A 216 6.05 -9.10 11.16
N ASP A 217 6.07 -9.04 12.49
CA ASP A 217 7.27 -8.69 13.25
C ASP A 217 8.20 -9.88 13.52
N GLU A 218 9.31 -9.63 14.19
CA GLU A 218 10.31 -10.63 14.55
C GLU A 218 9.79 -11.72 15.49
N SER A 219 8.66 -11.46 16.16
CA SER A 219 7.98 -12.41 17.04
C SER A 219 6.81 -13.12 16.36
N ASN A 220 6.75 -13.04 15.03
CA ASN A 220 5.67 -13.59 14.21
C ASN A 220 4.29 -13.03 14.56
N LYS A 221 4.23 -11.76 15.02
CA LYS A 221 2.99 -11.06 15.32
C LYS A 221 2.65 -10.10 14.22
N LYS A 222 1.36 -10.05 13.85
CA LYS A 222 0.84 -9.09 12.90
C LYS A 222 0.85 -7.68 13.49
N ARG A 223 1.41 -6.74 12.73
CA ARG A 223 1.46 -5.32 13.09
C ARG A 223 0.85 -4.46 11.98
N LEU A 224 0.11 -3.46 12.39
CA LEU A 224 -0.27 -2.34 11.54
C LEU A 224 0.85 -1.31 11.58
N TYR A 225 1.45 -1.02 10.44
CA TYR A 225 2.40 0.07 10.24
C TYR A 225 1.66 1.30 9.74
N TYR A 226 2.01 2.48 10.28
CA TYR A 226 1.37 3.73 9.90
C TYR A 226 2.36 4.88 9.92
N GLY A 227 2.34 5.68 8.85
CA GLY A 227 3.22 6.83 8.68
C GLY A 227 2.57 8.10 9.20
N SER A 228 3.32 8.92 9.96
CA SER A 228 2.86 10.22 10.39
C SER A 228 2.71 11.19 9.20
N ALA A 229 1.61 11.91 9.15
CA ALA A 229 1.42 13.02 8.22
C ALA A 229 2.18 14.30 8.66
N ARG A 230 2.65 14.34 9.91
CA ARG A 230 3.36 15.51 10.49
C ARG A 230 4.87 15.40 10.39
N THR A 231 5.39 14.18 10.50
CA THR A 231 6.82 13.90 10.52
C THR A 231 7.16 12.78 9.54
N GLY A 232 8.44 12.53 9.28
CA GLY A 232 8.88 11.36 8.51
C GLY A 232 8.75 10.03 9.27
N ASN A 233 8.24 10.03 10.50
CA ASN A 233 8.22 8.85 11.36
C ASN A 233 7.18 7.83 10.92
N ILE A 234 7.58 6.56 10.98
CA ILE A 234 6.70 5.40 10.79
C ILE A 234 6.63 4.64 12.11
N PHE A 235 5.42 4.37 12.55
CA PHE A 235 5.10 3.63 13.76
C PHE A 235 4.46 2.29 13.42
N SER A 236 4.42 1.40 14.39
CA SER A 236 3.64 0.18 14.29
C SER A 236 2.97 -0.20 15.61
N VAL A 237 1.93 -1.03 15.52
CA VAL A 237 1.19 -1.56 16.66
C VAL A 237 0.70 -2.96 16.36
N ILE A 238 0.67 -3.85 17.37
CA ILE A 238 0.09 -5.19 17.23
C ILE A 238 -1.43 -5.09 17.06
N VAL A 239 -1.94 -5.82 16.07
CA VAL A 239 -3.38 -5.99 15.83
C VAL A 239 -3.69 -7.48 15.88
N ASN A 240 -4.61 -7.87 16.76
CA ASN A 240 -5.01 -9.27 16.89
C ASN A 240 -6.06 -9.67 15.82
N SER A 241 -6.33 -10.97 15.70
CA SER A 241 -7.28 -11.53 14.73
C SER A 241 -8.73 -11.07 14.90
N LYS A 242 -9.08 -10.43 16.02
CA LYS A 242 -10.40 -9.82 16.25
C LYS A 242 -10.45 -8.33 15.88
N GLY A 243 -9.41 -7.80 15.24
CA GLY A 243 -9.30 -6.39 14.89
C GLY A 243 -9.21 -5.47 16.10
N LYS A 244 -8.53 -5.91 17.17
CA LYS A 244 -8.24 -5.09 18.34
C LYS A 244 -6.79 -4.67 18.37
N ILE A 245 -6.56 -3.44 18.75
CA ILE A 245 -5.25 -2.78 18.80
C ILE A 245 -4.68 -2.94 20.20
N GLU A 246 -3.49 -3.53 20.30
CA GLU A 246 -2.73 -3.63 21.54
C GLU A 246 -1.92 -2.34 21.77
N LYS A 247 -2.57 -1.25 22.20
CA LYS A 247 -1.98 0.11 22.27
C LYS A 247 -0.65 0.19 23.01
N LYS A 248 -0.41 -0.68 23.99
CA LYS A 248 0.87 -0.74 24.74
C LYS A 248 2.05 -1.21 23.88
N THR A 249 1.79 -1.74 22.70
CA THR A 249 2.80 -2.24 21.75
C THR A 249 3.16 -1.24 20.66
N ILE A 250 2.62 -0.01 20.73
CA ILE A 250 2.99 1.06 19.81
C ILE A 250 4.49 1.34 19.94
N ARG A 251 5.18 1.33 18.81
CA ARG A 251 6.60 1.66 18.73
C ARG A 251 6.93 2.43 17.46
N LYS A 252 7.95 3.30 17.51
CA LYS A 252 8.55 3.90 16.33
C LYS A 252 9.42 2.85 15.65
N GLU A 253 9.22 2.66 14.36
CA GLU A 253 9.99 1.70 13.56
C GLU A 253 11.18 2.36 12.87
N LEU A 254 10.96 3.49 12.22
CA LEU A 254 11.98 4.24 11.48
C LEU A 254 11.53 5.69 11.22
N SER A 255 12.41 6.48 10.61
CA SER A 255 12.11 7.82 10.11
C SER A 255 12.63 7.98 8.68
N LEU A 256 11.89 8.73 7.85
CA LEU A 256 12.33 9.19 6.53
C LEU A 256 13.09 10.52 6.60
N GLU A 257 13.12 11.16 7.77
CA GLU A 257 13.79 12.45 7.96
C GLU A 257 15.29 12.36 7.63
N GLY A 258 15.77 13.32 6.85
CA GLY A 258 17.14 13.36 6.38
C GLY A 258 17.43 12.50 5.15
N TYR A 259 16.46 11.72 4.65
CA TYR A 259 16.61 10.92 3.44
C TYR A 259 15.85 11.52 2.25
N GLY A 260 16.28 11.13 1.06
CA GLY A 260 15.65 11.53 -0.21
C GLY A 260 15.86 13.01 -0.58
N PRO A 261 15.28 13.42 -1.71
CA PRO A 261 15.56 14.75 -2.28
C PRO A 261 14.86 15.89 -1.53
N ARG A 262 13.87 15.59 -0.68
CA ARG A 262 13.16 16.59 0.15
C ARG A 262 13.68 16.65 1.58
N GLY A 263 14.18 15.52 2.12
CA GLY A 263 14.68 15.41 3.47
C GLY A 263 13.61 15.39 4.57
N ASP A 264 12.33 15.58 4.23
CA ASP A 264 11.21 15.67 5.16
C ASP A 264 9.95 14.95 4.69
N ASP A 265 10.12 13.92 3.85
CA ASP A 265 9.03 13.12 3.31
C ASP A 265 8.14 12.51 4.39
N LYS A 266 6.84 12.45 4.07
CA LYS A 266 5.82 11.74 4.85
C LYS A 266 5.49 10.42 4.16
N ALA A 267 5.40 9.33 4.91
CA ALA A 267 5.11 8.01 4.35
C ALA A 267 3.66 7.94 3.84
N ARG A 268 3.48 8.00 2.52
CA ARG A 268 2.17 7.96 1.86
C ARG A 268 1.65 6.55 1.63
N LYS A 269 2.54 5.62 1.28
CA LYS A 269 2.22 4.21 1.07
C LYS A 269 3.25 3.37 1.79
N ILE A 270 2.79 2.31 2.42
CA ILE A 270 3.61 1.36 3.15
C ILE A 270 3.24 -0.04 2.66
N LYS A 271 4.22 -0.77 2.12
CA LYS A 271 4.04 -2.13 1.60
C LYS A 271 5.20 -3.01 2.06
N PHE A 272 4.93 -4.29 2.17
CA PHE A 272 5.95 -5.30 2.38
C PHE A 272 6.13 -6.11 1.10
N SER A 273 7.36 -6.55 0.83
CA SER A 273 7.71 -7.49 -0.21
C SER A 273 8.78 -8.42 0.34
N GLY A 274 8.39 -9.65 0.66
CA GLY A 274 9.24 -10.58 1.41
C GLY A 274 9.68 -10.02 2.75
N ASN A 275 10.98 -9.76 2.90
CA ASN A 275 11.58 -9.16 4.11
C ASN A 275 11.86 -7.66 3.98
N GLN A 276 11.43 -7.04 2.89
CA GLN A 276 11.62 -5.62 2.63
C GLN A 276 10.38 -4.82 3.01
N LEU A 277 10.62 -3.60 3.48
CA LEU A 277 9.62 -2.58 3.68
C LEU A 277 9.80 -1.51 2.61
N LEU A 278 8.78 -1.33 1.78
CA LEU A 278 8.71 -0.36 0.69
C LEU A 278 7.84 0.80 1.13
N VAL A 279 8.39 2.01 1.09
CA VAL A 279 7.69 3.22 1.51
C VAL A 279 7.72 4.25 0.39
N SER A 280 6.55 4.69 -0.07
CA SER A 280 6.47 5.88 -0.93
C SER A 280 6.38 7.12 -0.06
N GLY A 281 7.35 8.02 -0.20
CA GLY A 281 7.43 9.28 0.51
C GLY A 281 6.96 10.45 -0.33
N THR A 282 6.28 11.42 0.29
CA THR A 282 5.81 12.64 -0.36
C THR A 282 5.82 13.82 0.61
N ALA A 283 5.81 15.03 0.08
CA ALA A 283 5.51 16.22 0.86
C ALA A 283 4.03 16.21 1.27
N PHE A 284 3.74 16.68 2.48
CA PHE A 284 2.38 16.90 2.95
C PHE A 284 2.31 18.10 3.88
N ASN A 285 1.25 18.87 3.72
CA ASN A 285 0.82 19.92 4.67
C ASN A 285 -0.72 19.97 4.68
N TYR A 286 -1.30 20.61 5.69
CA TYR A 286 -2.76 20.63 5.87
C TYR A 286 -3.51 21.60 4.95
N ASN A 287 -2.83 22.45 4.21
CA ASN A 287 -3.46 23.32 3.23
C ASN A 287 -3.26 22.78 1.81
N LEU A 288 -4.14 23.20 0.89
CA LEU A 288 -4.04 22.87 -0.52
C LEU A 288 -3.02 23.73 -1.27
N GLN A 289 -1.96 24.21 -0.61
CA GLN A 289 -0.86 24.81 -1.34
C GLN A 289 -0.31 23.78 -2.33
N ALA A 290 0.01 24.26 -3.53
CA ALA A 290 0.49 23.42 -4.60
C ALA A 290 1.51 22.42 -4.05
N ALA A 291 1.15 21.14 -4.08
CA ALA A 291 2.05 20.08 -3.72
C ALA A 291 3.33 20.25 -4.54
N SER A 292 4.48 20.00 -3.93
CA SER A 292 5.72 19.92 -4.68
C SER A 292 5.46 19.07 -5.93
N GLU A 293 5.77 19.58 -7.12
CA GLU A 293 5.66 18.84 -8.38
C GLU A 293 6.61 17.64 -8.45
N LYS A 294 7.47 17.49 -7.43
CA LYS A 294 8.39 16.38 -7.32
C LYS A 294 7.62 15.07 -7.14
N PRO A 295 7.98 14.04 -7.90
CA PRO A 295 7.37 12.72 -7.78
C PRO A 295 7.56 12.12 -6.38
N GLU A 296 6.75 11.12 -6.04
CA GLU A 296 6.96 10.32 -4.82
C GLU A 296 8.35 9.70 -4.84
N THR A 297 9.04 9.72 -3.70
CA THR A 297 10.32 9.02 -3.51
C THR A 297 10.05 7.62 -3.00
N LEU A 298 10.57 6.60 -3.65
CA LEU A 298 10.43 5.22 -3.20
C LEU A 298 11.63 4.84 -2.33
N TYR A 299 11.41 4.53 -1.07
CA TYR A 299 12.39 4.06 -0.11
C TYR A 299 12.28 2.55 0.07
N THR A 300 13.42 1.86 0.09
CA THR A 300 13.51 0.43 0.35
C THR A 300 14.32 0.18 1.61
N PHE A 301 13.71 -0.48 2.59
CA PHE A 301 14.32 -0.86 3.85
C PHE A 301 14.39 -2.39 3.99
N ILE A 302 15.41 -2.87 4.72
CA ILE A 302 15.54 -4.27 5.12
C ILE A 302 15.63 -4.36 6.64
N TRP A 303 15.09 -5.45 7.21
CA TRP A 303 15.22 -5.69 8.64
C TRP A 303 16.61 -6.21 9.00
N LEU A 304 17.33 -5.48 9.83
CA LEU A 304 18.63 -5.86 10.37
C LEU A 304 18.42 -6.61 11.68
N ALA A 305 18.38 -7.95 11.62
CA ALA A 305 18.00 -8.79 12.74
C ALA A 305 18.92 -8.64 13.98
N LYS A 306 20.23 -8.46 13.77
CA LYS A 306 21.21 -8.25 14.84
C LYS A 306 20.98 -6.93 15.59
N GLU A 307 20.59 -5.90 14.86
CA GLU A 307 20.40 -4.54 15.37
C GLU A 307 18.95 -4.26 15.78
N LYS A 308 18.04 -5.19 15.46
CA LYS A 308 16.59 -5.09 15.69
C LYS A 308 16.00 -3.77 15.17
N LYS A 309 16.42 -3.36 13.97
CA LYS A 309 15.95 -2.12 13.31
C LYS A 309 15.83 -2.27 11.80
N TRP A 310 15.12 -1.36 11.18
CA TRP A 310 15.08 -1.19 9.73
C TRP A 310 16.31 -0.43 9.25
N GLY A 311 17.02 -0.97 8.27
CA GLY A 311 18.13 -0.32 7.58
C GLY A 311 17.70 0.11 6.18
N LEU A 312 18.00 1.36 5.78
CA LEU A 312 17.75 1.85 4.43
C LEU A 312 18.72 1.16 3.46
N ILE A 313 18.19 0.59 2.36
CA ILE A 313 18.96 0.03 1.26
C ILE A 313 19.22 1.12 0.21
N ASN A 314 18.13 1.72 -0.29
CA ASN A 314 18.17 2.78 -1.30
C ASN A 314 16.91 3.63 -1.27
N TYR A 315 16.95 4.74 -2.04
CA TYR A 315 15.79 5.52 -2.45
C TYR A 315 15.96 6.05 -3.87
N ASN A 316 14.89 6.29 -4.61
CA ASN A 316 14.81 6.79 -5.99
C ASN A 316 13.50 7.56 -6.26
#